data_f06b2d9d8bc48741acd53e92ea9b0030
#
_entry.id   f06b2d9d8bc48741acd53e92ea9b0030
#
_cell.length_a   1.000
_cell.length_b   1.000
_cell.length_c   1.000
_cell.angle_alpha   90.00
_cell.angle_beta   90.00
_cell.angle_gamma   90.00
#
_symmetry.space_group_name_H-M   'P 1'
#
loop_
_entity.id
_entity.type
_entity.pdbx_description
1 polymer ?
#
loop_
_entity_poly.entity_id
_entity_poly.type
_entity_poly.pdbx_seq_one_letter_code
_entity_poly.pdbx_strand_id
1 'polypeptide(L)'
;MEIYQVSVFLENQAGKLSEVTNLLADNGIDLRAINIAESSDYGVLRVITSDSSKAVEILREQGFIVNCTAVLGVSVPDRPGGLAHLLRQLAEQKFDVEYMYSVFGQANGLAYMILRVDNIDEVRAALEKDGIHTADCAELGIK
;
A
#
# COMPACT_ATOMS: atom_id res chain seq x y z
N MET A 1 7.22 13.27 -1.13
CA MET A 1 5.78 13.26 -0.85
C MET A 1 5.36 11.92 -0.30
N GLU A 2 4.59 11.92 0.78
CA GLU A 2 4.17 10.69 1.43
C GLU A 2 3.19 9.90 0.58
N ILE A 3 3.31 8.58 0.65
CA ILE A 3 2.33 7.67 0.05
C ILE A 3 1.29 7.36 1.12
N TYR A 4 0.01 7.57 0.78
CA TYR A 4 -1.08 7.30 1.70
C TYR A 4 -1.89 6.09 1.25
N GLN A 5 -2.06 5.17 2.18
CA GLN A 5 -2.94 4.03 2.02
C GLN A 5 -4.34 4.40 2.48
N VAL A 6 -5.33 4.03 1.70
CA VAL A 6 -6.73 4.16 2.08
C VAL A 6 -7.17 2.82 2.65
N SER A 7 -7.65 2.83 3.90
CA SER A 7 -8.17 1.64 4.57
C SER A 7 -9.68 1.74 4.71
N VAL A 8 -10.40 0.75 4.22
CA VAL A 8 -11.86 0.72 4.22
C VAL A 8 -12.33 -0.46 5.05
N PHE A 9 -13.19 -0.20 6.03
CA PHE A 9 -13.80 -1.26 6.82
C PHE A 9 -15.00 -1.81 6.06
N LEU A 10 -14.97 -3.13 5.80
CA LEU A 10 -16.01 -3.81 5.05
C LEU A 10 -16.67 -4.89 5.90
N GLU A 11 -17.99 -4.97 5.83
CA GLU A 11 -18.71 -6.12 6.35
C GLU A 11 -18.42 -7.34 5.49
N ASN A 12 -18.37 -8.50 6.11
CA ASN A 12 -18.03 -9.76 5.43
C ASN A 12 -19.22 -10.29 4.65
N GLN A 13 -19.66 -9.55 3.63
CA GLN A 13 -20.80 -9.87 2.80
C GLN A 13 -20.40 -9.92 1.34
N ALA A 14 -21.05 -10.81 0.60
CA ALA A 14 -20.84 -10.92 -0.85
C ALA A 14 -21.13 -9.58 -1.53
N GLY A 15 -20.25 -9.18 -2.43
CA GLY A 15 -20.43 -7.97 -3.24
C GLY A 15 -19.88 -6.69 -2.62
N LYS A 16 -19.49 -6.67 -1.35
CA LYS A 16 -18.96 -5.44 -0.72
C LYS A 16 -17.66 -4.98 -1.35
N LEU A 17 -16.75 -5.89 -1.60
CA LEU A 17 -15.50 -5.58 -2.28
C LEU A 17 -15.73 -5.06 -3.69
N SER A 18 -16.64 -5.69 -4.43
CA SER A 18 -17.03 -5.26 -5.77
C SER A 18 -17.64 -3.85 -5.73
N GLU A 19 -18.46 -3.55 -4.74
CA GLU A 19 -19.07 -2.23 -4.57
C GLU A 19 -18.01 -1.14 -4.45
N VAL A 20 -17.00 -1.35 -3.61
CA VAL A 20 -15.91 -0.39 -3.40
C VAL A 20 -15.10 -0.20 -4.69
N THR A 21 -14.71 -1.30 -5.33
CA THR A 21 -13.89 -1.21 -6.54
C THR A 21 -14.64 -0.57 -7.71
N ASN A 22 -15.92 -0.86 -7.87
CA ASN A 22 -16.74 -0.22 -8.88
C ASN A 22 -16.91 1.27 -8.63
N LEU A 23 -17.12 1.65 -7.38
CA LEU A 23 -17.26 3.06 -7.01
C LEU A 23 -16.00 3.86 -7.36
N LEU A 24 -14.82 3.31 -7.07
CA LEU A 24 -13.56 3.95 -7.42
C LEU A 24 -13.39 4.02 -8.95
N ALA A 25 -13.68 2.94 -9.66
CA ALA A 25 -13.57 2.89 -11.13
C ALA A 25 -14.49 3.89 -11.80
N ASP A 26 -15.73 4.00 -11.34
CA ASP A 26 -16.72 4.93 -11.89
C ASP A 26 -16.31 6.40 -11.73
N ASN A 27 -15.43 6.67 -10.78
CA ASN A 27 -14.91 8.01 -10.52
C ASN A 27 -13.48 8.22 -11.07
N GLY A 28 -13.02 7.32 -11.93
CA GLY A 28 -11.74 7.45 -12.61
C GLY A 28 -10.53 7.24 -11.70
N ILE A 29 -10.70 6.56 -10.56
CA ILE A 29 -9.62 6.30 -9.61
C ILE A 29 -9.06 4.91 -9.88
N ASP A 30 -7.77 4.86 -10.19
CA ASP A 30 -7.07 3.61 -10.45
C ASP A 30 -6.53 3.00 -9.16
N LEU A 31 -6.56 1.69 -9.08
CA LEU A 31 -5.95 0.93 -7.98
C LEU A 31 -4.52 0.58 -8.34
N ARG A 32 -3.58 0.93 -7.47
CA ARG A 32 -2.17 0.64 -7.67
C ARG A 32 -1.70 -0.54 -6.83
N ALA A 33 -2.34 -0.78 -5.71
CA ALA A 33 -2.09 -1.95 -4.85
C ALA A 33 -3.32 -2.25 -4.03
N ILE A 34 -3.48 -3.50 -3.64
CA ILE A 34 -4.64 -3.94 -2.87
C ILE A 34 -4.25 -5.07 -1.92
N ASN A 35 -4.81 -5.03 -0.71
CA ASN A 35 -4.66 -6.08 0.29
C ASN A 35 -5.92 -6.13 1.14
N ILE A 36 -6.33 -7.33 1.54
CA ILE A 36 -7.46 -7.52 2.44
C ILE A 36 -6.95 -8.27 3.68
N ALA A 37 -7.17 -7.67 4.85
CA ALA A 37 -6.94 -8.31 6.12
C ALA A 37 -8.29 -8.69 6.71
N GLU A 38 -8.51 -9.97 6.93
CA GLU A 38 -9.80 -10.52 7.31
C GLU A 38 -9.86 -10.90 8.79
N SER A 39 -10.98 -10.58 9.44
CA SER A 39 -11.36 -11.15 10.72
C SER A 39 -12.70 -11.90 10.53
N SER A 40 -13.24 -12.51 11.60
CA SER A 40 -14.44 -13.34 11.48
C SER A 40 -15.69 -12.57 11.02
N ASP A 41 -15.83 -11.31 11.40
CA ASP A 41 -17.04 -10.53 11.17
C ASP A 41 -16.88 -9.42 10.12
N TYR A 42 -15.65 -8.95 9.90
CA TYR A 42 -15.38 -7.87 8.95
C TYR A 42 -13.99 -8.00 8.37
N GLY A 43 -13.73 -7.24 7.32
CA GLY A 43 -12.42 -7.14 6.71
C GLY A 43 -11.95 -5.69 6.67
N VAL A 44 -10.66 -5.51 6.55
CA VAL A 44 -10.06 -4.21 6.26
C VAL A 44 -9.45 -4.30 4.86
N LEU A 45 -10.02 -3.53 3.94
CA LEU A 45 -9.46 -3.40 2.60
C LEU A 45 -8.43 -2.27 2.62
N ARG A 46 -7.19 -2.60 2.24
CA ARG A 46 -6.12 -1.62 2.11
C ARG A 46 -5.82 -1.40 0.64
N VAL A 47 -5.90 -0.16 0.18
CA VAL A 47 -5.64 0.17 -1.22
C VAL A 47 -4.69 1.34 -1.34
N ILE A 48 -3.85 1.29 -2.37
CA ILE A 48 -3.11 2.43 -2.87
C ILE A 48 -3.81 2.85 -4.14
N THR A 49 -4.25 4.09 -4.19
CA THR A 49 -5.02 4.61 -5.32
C THR A 49 -4.26 5.70 -6.05
N SER A 50 -4.66 5.98 -7.27
CA SER A 50 -4.09 7.08 -8.05
C SER A 50 -4.36 8.45 -7.43
N ASP A 51 -5.38 8.57 -6.58
CA ASP A 51 -5.76 9.82 -5.91
C ASP A 51 -6.41 9.49 -4.57
N SER A 52 -5.61 9.46 -3.50
CA SER A 52 -6.07 9.05 -2.17
C SER A 52 -7.11 10.01 -1.58
N SER A 53 -6.94 11.32 -1.77
CA SER A 53 -7.87 12.33 -1.23
C SER A 53 -9.26 12.18 -1.85
N LYS A 54 -9.30 12.01 -3.16
CA LYS A 54 -10.56 11.81 -3.88
C LYS A 54 -11.22 10.49 -3.49
N ALA A 55 -10.42 9.43 -3.35
CA ALA A 55 -10.93 8.12 -2.94
C ALA A 55 -11.59 8.20 -1.55
N VAL A 56 -10.95 8.84 -0.60
CA VAL A 56 -11.51 9.01 0.76
C VAL A 56 -12.82 9.77 0.71
N GLU A 57 -12.87 10.88 -0.01
CA GLU A 57 -14.06 11.70 -0.14
C GLU A 57 -15.23 10.89 -0.71
N ILE A 58 -15.01 10.21 -1.81
CA ILE A 58 -16.05 9.42 -2.49
C ILE A 58 -16.56 8.29 -1.61
N LEU A 59 -15.66 7.57 -0.96
CA LEU A 59 -16.04 6.44 -0.11
C LEU A 59 -16.82 6.91 1.12
N ARG A 60 -16.40 8.00 1.74
CA ARG A 60 -17.13 8.56 2.89
C ARG A 60 -18.52 9.04 2.50
N GLU A 61 -18.68 9.66 1.34
CA GLU A 61 -19.99 10.09 0.85
C GLU A 61 -20.96 8.93 0.69
N GLN A 62 -20.44 7.73 0.39
CA GLN A 62 -21.27 6.53 0.25
C GLN A 62 -21.44 5.76 1.58
N GLY A 63 -20.99 6.34 2.69
CA GLY A 63 -21.22 5.77 4.01
C GLY A 63 -20.15 4.77 4.47
N PHE A 64 -19.06 4.59 3.74
CA PHE A 64 -17.98 3.71 4.16
C PHE A 64 -17.14 4.35 5.27
N ILE A 65 -16.66 3.52 6.19
CA ILE A 65 -15.73 3.94 7.23
C ILE A 65 -14.33 3.83 6.65
N VAL A 66 -13.61 4.95 6.57
CA VAL A 66 -12.35 5.05 5.82
C VAL A 66 -11.32 5.79 6.64
N ASN A 67 -10.09 5.26 6.65
CA ASN A 67 -8.93 5.92 7.23
C ASN A 67 -7.81 6.03 6.22
N CYS A 68 -6.97 7.06 6.37
CA CYS A 68 -5.72 7.20 5.63
C CYS A 68 -4.54 6.92 6.54
N THR A 69 -3.56 6.17 6.04
CA THR A 69 -2.36 5.81 6.79
C THR A 69 -1.15 6.02 5.89
N ALA A 70 -0.13 6.72 6.40
CA ALA A 70 1.13 6.85 5.68
C ALA A 70 1.85 5.51 5.62
N VAL A 71 2.39 5.19 4.45
CA VAL A 71 3.11 3.93 4.21
C VAL A 71 4.38 4.22 3.41
N LEU A 72 5.29 3.25 3.40
CA LEU A 72 6.55 3.35 2.68
C LEU A 72 6.51 2.46 1.45
N GLY A 73 6.87 3.03 0.29
CA GLY A 73 7.07 2.27 -0.93
C GLY A 73 8.55 1.94 -1.11
N VAL A 74 8.84 0.71 -1.48
CA VAL A 74 10.22 0.28 -1.76
C VAL A 74 10.26 -0.53 -3.03
N SER A 75 11.42 -0.59 -3.68
CA SER A 75 11.64 -1.49 -4.82
C SER A 75 12.79 -2.42 -4.53
N VAL A 76 12.65 -3.66 -4.98
CA VAL A 76 13.67 -4.69 -4.88
C VAL A 76 13.81 -5.38 -6.23
N PRO A 77 14.98 -5.98 -6.55
CA PRO A 77 15.08 -6.77 -7.77
C PRO A 77 14.04 -7.89 -7.79
N ASP A 78 13.33 -8.02 -8.90
CA ASP A 78 12.32 -9.07 -9.07
C ASP A 78 12.99 -10.38 -9.47
N ARG A 79 13.62 -11.01 -8.47
CA ARG A 79 14.35 -12.27 -8.61
C ARG A 79 14.44 -12.93 -7.24
N PRO A 80 14.81 -14.24 -7.19
CA PRO A 80 15.01 -14.92 -5.91
C PRO A 80 15.99 -14.14 -5.01
N GLY A 81 15.60 -13.89 -3.78
CA GLY A 81 16.44 -13.17 -2.80
C GLY A 81 16.26 -11.66 -2.76
N GLY A 82 15.57 -11.05 -3.73
CA GLY A 82 15.37 -9.59 -3.73
C GLY A 82 14.63 -9.11 -2.49
N LEU A 83 13.49 -9.68 -2.21
CA LEU A 83 12.70 -9.34 -1.02
C LEU A 83 13.41 -9.80 0.27
N ALA A 84 14.03 -10.98 0.23
CA ALA A 84 14.75 -11.51 1.39
C ALA A 84 15.86 -10.57 1.86
N HIS A 85 16.56 -9.95 0.91
CA HIS A 85 17.62 -8.97 1.22
C HIS A 85 17.04 -7.75 1.95
N LEU A 86 15.94 -7.20 1.46
CA LEU A 86 15.27 -6.07 2.10
C LEU A 86 14.86 -6.42 3.53
N LEU A 87 14.19 -7.54 3.71
CA LEU A 87 13.69 -7.95 5.02
C LEU A 87 14.83 -8.26 5.99
N ARG A 88 15.95 -8.75 5.50
CA ARG A 88 17.17 -8.97 6.32
C ARG A 88 17.72 -7.63 6.83
N GLN A 89 17.77 -6.62 5.97
CA GLN A 89 18.23 -5.28 6.37
C GLN A 89 17.34 -4.68 7.45
N LEU A 90 16.04 -4.83 7.31
CA LEU A 90 15.09 -4.35 8.32
C LEU A 90 15.25 -5.10 9.63
N ALA A 91 15.43 -6.41 9.58
CA ALA A 91 15.61 -7.25 10.77
C ALA A 91 16.90 -6.90 11.52
N GLU A 92 18.00 -6.70 10.81
CA GLU A 92 19.30 -6.34 11.41
C GLU A 92 19.22 -5.01 12.15
N GLN A 93 18.43 -4.07 11.68
CA GLN A 93 18.22 -2.78 12.30
C GLN A 93 17.05 -2.75 13.28
N LYS A 94 16.44 -3.91 13.51
CA LYS A 94 15.32 -4.11 14.46
C LYS A 94 14.09 -3.27 14.13
N PHE A 95 13.82 -3.07 12.84
CA PHE A 95 12.58 -2.44 12.38
C PHE A 95 11.51 -3.50 12.18
N ASP A 96 10.34 -3.26 12.76
CA ASP A 96 9.19 -4.14 12.59
C ASP A 96 8.36 -3.72 11.38
N VAL A 97 7.96 -4.70 10.59
CA VAL A 97 6.99 -4.49 9.51
C VAL A 97 5.65 -5.02 10.01
N GLU A 98 4.68 -4.11 10.17
CA GLU A 98 3.34 -4.51 10.61
C GLU A 98 2.62 -5.34 9.56
N TYR A 99 2.72 -4.93 8.30
CA TYR A 99 2.22 -5.67 7.14
C TYR A 99 2.87 -5.14 5.87
N MET A 100 2.76 -5.91 4.80
CA MET A 100 3.29 -5.54 3.50
C MET A 100 2.48 -6.18 2.38
N TYR A 101 2.49 -5.57 1.21
CA TYR A 101 1.86 -6.12 0.01
C TYR A 101 2.48 -5.51 -1.24
N SER A 102 2.26 -6.16 -2.38
CA SER A 102 2.89 -5.76 -3.64
C SER A 102 2.06 -4.74 -4.42
N VAL A 103 2.73 -3.99 -5.27
CA VAL A 103 2.12 -3.02 -6.19
C VAL A 103 1.93 -3.69 -7.55
N PHE A 104 0.85 -3.34 -8.25
CA PHE A 104 0.52 -3.92 -9.56
C PHE A 104 1.50 -3.50 -10.66
N GLY A 105 1.74 -4.42 -11.57
CA GLY A 105 2.05 -4.13 -12.97
C GLY A 105 3.37 -3.42 -13.26
N GLN A 106 4.42 -3.63 -12.51
CA GLN A 106 5.71 -3.05 -12.84
C GLN A 106 6.50 -4.01 -13.76
N ALA A 107 6.95 -3.50 -14.91
CA ALA A 107 7.59 -4.31 -15.92
C ALA A 107 9.09 -4.00 -16.13
N ASN A 108 9.72 -3.36 -15.15
CA ASN A 108 11.11 -2.87 -15.25
C ASN A 108 12.13 -3.76 -14.53
N GLY A 109 11.78 -5.02 -14.26
CA GLY A 109 12.66 -5.93 -13.53
C GLY A 109 12.71 -5.69 -12.03
N LEU A 110 11.88 -4.79 -11.52
CA LEU A 110 11.77 -4.48 -10.10
C LEU A 110 10.42 -4.91 -9.56
N ALA A 111 10.40 -5.33 -8.30
CA ALA A 111 9.17 -5.57 -7.56
C ALA A 111 8.97 -4.44 -6.58
N TYR A 112 7.80 -3.81 -6.62
CA TYR A 112 7.47 -2.70 -5.72
C TYR A 112 6.57 -3.21 -4.61
N MET A 113 6.91 -2.82 -3.38
CA MET A 113 6.21 -3.26 -2.17
C MET A 113 5.78 -2.06 -1.36
N ILE A 114 4.64 -2.19 -0.70
CA ILE A 114 4.17 -1.24 0.29
C ILE A 114 4.44 -1.84 1.66
N LEU A 115 5.08 -1.06 2.53
CA LEU A 115 5.39 -1.45 3.91
C LEU A 115 4.69 -0.52 4.87
N ARG A 116 4.03 -1.09 5.86
CA ARG A 116 3.57 -0.30 7.01
C ARG A 116 4.56 -0.49 8.15
N VAL A 117 5.22 0.60 8.52
CA VAL A 117 6.22 0.66 9.59
C VAL A 117 5.93 1.86 10.48
N ASP A 118 6.37 1.84 11.73
CA ASP A 118 6.05 2.91 12.69
C ASP A 118 6.76 4.22 12.38
N ASN A 119 8.04 4.17 12.08
CA ASN A 119 8.89 5.34 11.84
C ASN A 119 9.31 5.40 10.38
N ILE A 120 8.42 5.89 9.51
CA ILE A 120 8.67 5.91 8.07
C ILE A 120 9.95 6.66 7.72
N ASP A 121 10.16 7.85 8.27
CA ASP A 121 11.35 8.65 7.94
C ASP A 121 12.65 7.98 8.37
N GLU A 122 12.66 7.37 9.54
CA GLU A 122 13.82 6.65 10.05
C GLU A 122 14.11 5.40 9.21
N VAL A 123 13.08 4.63 8.88
CA VAL A 123 13.21 3.44 8.04
C VAL A 123 13.67 3.82 6.63
N ARG A 124 13.07 4.86 6.05
CA ARG A 124 13.46 5.37 4.72
C ARG A 124 14.94 5.73 4.69
N ALA A 125 15.39 6.51 5.67
CA ALA A 125 16.79 6.93 5.74
C ALA A 125 17.75 5.74 5.88
N ALA A 126 17.38 4.76 6.71
CA ALA A 126 18.19 3.57 6.91
C ALA A 126 18.29 2.72 5.65
N LEU A 127 17.18 2.53 4.93
CA LEU A 127 17.16 1.76 3.68
C LEU A 127 17.95 2.45 2.57
N GLU A 128 17.80 3.76 2.44
CA GLU A 128 18.55 4.53 1.45
C GLU A 128 20.05 4.48 1.69
N LYS A 129 20.46 4.51 2.95
CA LYS A 129 21.86 4.36 3.34
C LYS A 129 22.42 3.00 2.93
N ASP A 130 21.59 1.97 2.95
CA ASP A 130 21.97 0.60 2.56
C ASP A 130 21.83 0.37 1.04
N GLY A 131 21.53 1.41 0.27
CA GLY A 131 21.39 1.33 -1.17
C GLY A 131 20.06 0.78 -1.66
N ILE A 132 19.07 0.67 -0.79
CA ILE A 132 17.73 0.21 -1.15
C ILE A 132 16.88 1.42 -1.56
N HIS A 133 16.31 1.35 -2.76
CA HIS A 133 15.51 2.44 -3.28
C HIS A 133 14.15 2.52 -2.60
N THR A 134 13.79 3.72 -2.13
CA THR A 134 12.43 4.01 -1.66
C THR A 134 11.67 4.70 -2.78
N ALA A 135 10.48 4.20 -3.07
CA ALA A 135 9.69 4.68 -4.20
C ALA A 135 8.92 5.95 -3.85
N ASP A 136 8.78 6.83 -4.82
CA ASP A 136 7.93 8.01 -4.70
C ASP A 136 6.55 7.77 -5.33
N CYS A 137 5.66 8.74 -5.16
CA CYS A 137 4.30 8.66 -5.69
C CYS A 137 4.28 8.47 -7.21
N ALA A 138 5.12 9.19 -7.93
CA ALA A 138 5.15 9.12 -9.39
C ALA A 138 5.51 7.73 -9.90
N GLU A 139 6.47 7.06 -9.26
CA GLU A 139 6.86 5.70 -9.62
C GLU A 139 5.73 4.69 -9.47
N LEU A 140 4.81 4.95 -8.54
CA LEU A 140 3.68 4.07 -8.27
C LEU A 140 2.41 4.45 -9.04
N GLY A 141 2.47 5.50 -9.85
CA GLY A 141 1.30 5.98 -10.59
C GLY A 141 0.31 6.77 -9.73
N ILE A 142 0.79 7.39 -8.67
CA ILE A 142 -0.02 8.21 -7.76
C ILE A 142 0.15 9.69 -8.15
N LYS A 143 -0.96 10.39 -8.20
CA LYS A 143 -0.95 11.83 -8.48
C LYS A 143 -0.58 12.65 -7.25
#